data_0edd204528aeab426f6cbcd09b75b432
#
_entry.id   0edd204528aeab426f6cbcd09b75b432
#
_cell.length_a   1.000
_cell.length_b   1.000
_cell.length_c   1.000
_cell.angle_alpha   90.00
_cell.angle_beta   90.00
_cell.angle_gamma   90.00
#
_symmetry.space_group_name_H-M   'P 1'
#
loop_
_entity.id
_entity.type
_entity.pdbx_description
1 polymer ?
#
loop_
_entity_poly.entity_id
_entity_poly.type
_entity_poly.pdbx_seq_one_letter_code
_entity_poly.pdbx_strand_id
1 'polypeptide(L)'
;MRNRISSFAPLAFAFTITHAAPPSAAPTRFEVSFAAAAHATPLTGRLILILSKTAQAEPRMLVSPQGPAVFGVDLDQLRPAQPAVVDNSAIGYPTSLADLPAGDYYAQAVIDVYTQVHRVDGHTIWVHMNDGRIETFQIAEGNLYSDVQRVHVGTGGTIKLSLTHVMPAQPREEDTEWVKHVSIQSQKLTQFWGRPIYVHATLLLPKGYAEHPNTYYPSVYTLGHGTPFQFSTTPGRNSGTISPITGTESGYDFYQQWITDSMPRLIAVSLEQQTPYFPDSYSVNSANNGPYGDAIVDEVMPALEQQFRIIRKPYARVLEGASTSGWQTLAMMLQHPDFFGGAYVLQPDPIDFRHYQQTNIYADSNAFSIPFGQFMSAERPFRRTTQGQVVWTMRQLSRFEAVLGSHGRSSYQLEAWEAVYGPVGPDGYPRPLWDKLTGKIDHEVAAYMRDHGFDLRDYAQRNWSTLGPKLVGKLHFFAGDMDDFYLNLAVYDFQEMLKSSQNPHYEAEFTFGRPMKGHSWHNWTWAGFARVAGAYVKANTPPGEATDWNY
;
A
#
# COMPACT_ATOMS: atom_id res chain seq x y z
N MET A 1 60.12 60.78 43.43
CA MET A 1 60.38 59.37 43.79
C MET A 1 59.77 58.50 42.71
N ARG A 2 60.58 57.87 41.85
CA ARG A 2 60.10 57.01 40.73
C ARG A 2 60.18 55.56 41.17
N ASN A 3 59.00 54.86 41.28
CA ASN A 3 58.97 53.41 41.47
C ASN A 3 58.95 52.72 40.12
N ARG A 4 59.91 51.85 39.90
CA ARG A 4 60.00 50.92 38.76
C ARG A 4 59.28 49.67 39.16
N ILE A 5 58.26 49.25 38.38
CA ILE A 5 57.61 47.96 38.47
C ILE A 5 58.27 47.06 37.40
N SER A 6 58.94 45.99 37.87
CA SER A 6 59.50 44.94 37.03
C SER A 6 58.36 43.95 36.64
N SER A 7 58.10 43.76 35.34
CA SER A 7 57.18 42.77 34.83
C SER A 7 57.88 41.41 34.64
N PHE A 8 57.42 40.39 35.37
CA PHE A 8 57.74 39.01 35.12
C PHE A 8 56.79 38.45 34.09
N ALA A 9 57.26 37.95 32.96
CA ALA A 9 56.44 37.19 32.01
C ALA A 9 56.54 35.68 32.35
N PRO A 10 55.41 34.96 32.47
CA PRO A 10 55.46 33.50 32.61
C PRO A 10 55.65 32.83 31.26
N LEU A 11 56.66 31.98 31.14
CA LEU A 11 56.86 31.05 30.04
C LEU A 11 55.83 29.93 30.16
N ALA A 12 54.83 29.89 29.29
CA ALA A 12 53.88 28.77 29.18
C ALA A 12 54.49 27.71 28.25
N PHE A 13 54.84 26.55 28.81
CA PHE A 13 55.14 25.35 28.04
C PHE A 13 53.83 24.68 27.63
N ALA A 14 53.47 24.79 26.35
CA ALA A 14 52.35 24.04 25.78
C ALA A 14 52.81 22.60 25.46
N PHE A 15 52.39 21.64 26.29
CA PHE A 15 52.48 20.23 25.94
C PHE A 15 51.34 19.91 24.96
N THR A 16 51.65 19.76 23.70
CA THR A 16 50.77 19.19 22.68
C THR A 16 50.75 17.67 22.84
N ILE A 17 49.75 17.15 23.54
CA ILE A 17 49.43 15.72 23.55
C ILE A 17 48.71 15.41 22.23
N THR A 18 49.44 14.91 21.25
CA THR A 18 48.86 14.30 20.05
C THR A 18 48.21 13.00 20.45
N HIS A 19 46.92 13.04 20.69
CA HIS A 19 46.09 11.81 20.72
C HIS A 19 46.07 11.29 19.27
N ALA A 20 46.85 10.23 19.00
CA ALA A 20 46.62 9.43 17.81
C ALA A 20 45.19 8.84 17.95
N ALA A 21 44.29 9.21 17.06
CA ALA A 21 42.99 8.54 16.97
C ALA A 21 43.26 7.03 16.82
N PRO A 22 42.55 6.18 17.57
CA PRO A 22 42.69 4.74 17.38
C PRO A 22 42.43 4.41 15.91
N PRO A 23 43.15 3.45 15.31
CA PRO A 23 42.94 3.07 13.94
C PRO A 23 41.44 2.69 13.79
N SER A 24 40.77 3.35 12.86
CA SER A 24 39.41 3.03 12.51
C SER A 24 39.38 1.54 12.18
N ALA A 25 38.63 0.75 12.94
CA ALA A 25 38.42 -0.65 12.62
C ALA A 25 37.90 -0.74 11.19
N ALA A 26 38.39 -1.70 10.40
CA ALA A 26 37.88 -1.91 9.05
C ALA A 26 36.35 -2.07 9.12
N PRO A 27 35.59 -1.46 8.19
CA PRO A 27 34.13 -1.53 8.24
C PRO A 27 33.66 -2.97 8.15
N THR A 28 32.62 -3.32 8.90
CA THR A 28 31.95 -4.61 8.76
C THR A 28 31.30 -4.69 7.39
N ARG A 29 31.48 -5.81 6.69
CA ARG A 29 30.79 -6.10 5.42
C ARG A 29 30.15 -7.48 5.47
N PHE A 30 29.09 -7.67 4.67
CA PHE A 30 28.44 -8.94 4.50
C PHE A 30 28.68 -9.48 3.10
N GLU A 31 29.02 -10.76 3.01
CA GLU A 31 29.07 -11.52 1.76
C GLU A 31 27.89 -12.48 1.75
N VAL A 32 26.94 -12.25 0.84
CA VAL A 32 25.71 -13.02 0.74
C VAL A 32 25.71 -13.81 -0.55
N SER A 33 25.59 -15.12 -0.48
CA SER A 33 25.51 -16.00 -1.65
C SER A 33 24.30 -16.93 -1.54
N PHE A 34 23.89 -17.55 -2.63
CA PHE A 34 22.85 -18.57 -2.62
C PHE A 34 23.38 -19.91 -3.12
N ALA A 35 22.80 -21.00 -2.61
CA ALA A 35 23.17 -22.35 -2.98
C ALA A 35 22.57 -22.74 -4.35
N ALA A 36 23.32 -23.45 -5.18
CA ALA A 36 22.81 -23.97 -6.45
C ALA A 36 21.59 -24.91 -6.25
N ALA A 37 21.45 -25.54 -5.09
CA ALA A 37 20.28 -26.35 -4.75
C ALA A 37 19.02 -25.50 -4.53
N ALA A 38 19.17 -24.22 -4.10
CA ALA A 38 18.05 -23.30 -3.93
C ALA A 38 17.66 -22.67 -5.26
N HIS A 39 18.65 -22.30 -6.11
CA HIS A 39 18.41 -21.75 -7.44
C HIS A 39 19.60 -22.09 -8.36
N ALA A 40 19.34 -22.86 -9.42
CA ALA A 40 20.42 -23.46 -10.24
C ALA A 40 21.02 -22.50 -11.27
N THR A 41 20.30 -21.44 -11.64
CA THR A 41 20.71 -20.49 -12.69
C THR A 41 21.07 -19.12 -12.08
N PRO A 42 21.77 -18.24 -12.82
CA PRO A 42 21.94 -16.85 -12.40
C PRO A 42 20.59 -16.17 -12.18
N LEU A 43 20.50 -15.29 -11.17
CA LEU A 43 19.29 -14.55 -10.85
C LEU A 43 19.52 -13.03 -10.85
N THR A 44 18.46 -12.31 -11.17
CA THR A 44 18.33 -10.86 -11.04
C THR A 44 17.27 -10.58 -9.97
N GLY A 45 17.50 -9.60 -9.10
CA GLY A 45 16.58 -9.32 -8.01
C GLY A 45 17.10 -8.26 -7.04
N ARG A 46 16.46 -8.18 -5.87
CA ARG A 46 16.86 -7.30 -4.78
C ARG A 46 17.33 -8.11 -3.57
N LEU A 47 18.60 -7.95 -3.20
CA LEU A 47 19.12 -8.46 -1.94
C LEU A 47 18.76 -7.49 -0.80
N ILE A 48 18.10 -7.99 0.22
CA ILE A 48 17.74 -7.26 1.44
C ILE A 48 18.42 -7.96 2.62
N LEU A 49 19.40 -7.28 3.22
CA LEU A 49 20.03 -7.70 4.47
C LEU A 49 19.28 -7.06 5.64
N ILE A 50 18.92 -7.86 6.62
CA ILE A 50 18.10 -7.46 7.78
C ILE A 50 18.89 -7.73 9.05
N LEU A 51 19.04 -6.71 9.91
CA LEU A 51 19.77 -6.77 11.17
C LEU A 51 18.84 -6.39 12.33
N SER A 52 18.34 -7.41 13.06
CA SER A 52 17.41 -7.25 14.18
C SER A 52 18.12 -7.30 15.52
N LYS A 53 17.65 -6.53 16.50
CA LYS A 53 18.08 -6.62 17.91
C LYS A 53 17.37 -7.74 18.68
N THR A 54 16.35 -8.34 18.13
CA THR A 54 15.52 -9.38 18.77
C THR A 54 15.41 -10.62 17.88
N ALA A 55 15.25 -11.79 18.53
CA ALA A 55 14.96 -13.07 17.89
C ALA A 55 13.54 -13.58 18.20
N GLN A 56 12.62 -12.69 18.61
CA GLN A 56 11.22 -13.08 18.91
C GLN A 56 10.46 -13.59 17.68
N ALA A 57 10.87 -13.14 16.50
CA ALA A 57 10.42 -13.65 15.21
C ALA A 57 11.60 -13.63 14.23
N GLU A 58 11.44 -14.27 13.08
CA GLU A 58 12.43 -14.14 12.00
C GLU A 58 12.59 -12.66 11.59
N PRO A 59 13.83 -12.14 11.47
CA PRO A 59 14.06 -10.74 11.10
C PRO A 59 13.30 -10.28 9.88
N ARG A 60 13.16 -11.11 8.83
CA ARG A 60 12.39 -10.76 7.62
C ARG A 60 10.94 -10.42 7.91
N MET A 61 10.31 -11.09 8.88
CA MET A 61 8.91 -10.86 9.26
C MET A 61 8.70 -9.59 10.11
N LEU A 62 9.78 -8.97 10.59
CA LEU A 62 9.76 -7.75 11.40
C LEU A 62 9.99 -6.49 10.56
N VAL A 63 10.28 -6.63 9.25
CA VAL A 63 10.59 -5.49 8.38
C VAL A 63 9.40 -4.55 8.27
N SER A 64 9.62 -3.34 8.72
CA SER A 64 8.65 -2.23 8.69
C SER A 64 9.41 -0.92 8.91
N PRO A 65 8.83 0.26 8.67
CA PRO A 65 9.49 1.54 8.94
C PRO A 65 9.92 1.76 10.40
N GLN A 66 9.41 0.95 11.34
CA GLN A 66 9.79 0.96 12.77
C GLN A 66 10.51 -0.33 13.18
N GLY A 67 10.80 -1.19 12.22
CA GLY A 67 11.39 -2.50 12.42
C GLY A 67 12.92 -2.48 12.50
N PRO A 68 13.54 -3.63 12.19
CA PRO A 68 14.99 -3.79 12.17
C PRO A 68 15.68 -2.91 11.12
N ALA A 69 17.00 -2.75 11.25
CA ALA A 69 17.78 -2.12 10.21
C ALA A 69 17.83 -3.01 8.96
N VAL A 70 17.63 -2.37 7.80
CA VAL A 70 17.61 -3.03 6.49
C VAL A 70 18.58 -2.35 5.53
N PHE A 71 19.21 -3.16 4.64
CA PHE A 71 20.17 -2.70 3.65
C PHE A 71 19.89 -3.39 2.33
N GLY A 72 19.78 -2.61 1.24
CA GLY A 72 19.37 -3.11 -0.06
C GLY A 72 20.47 -2.99 -1.12
N VAL A 73 20.63 -4.02 -1.95
CA VAL A 73 21.54 -4.06 -3.09
C VAL A 73 20.85 -4.72 -4.27
N ASP A 74 20.91 -4.10 -5.46
CA ASP A 74 20.43 -4.73 -6.68
C ASP A 74 21.39 -5.82 -7.15
N LEU A 75 20.83 -6.92 -7.62
CA LEU A 75 21.54 -8.06 -8.19
C LEU A 75 21.23 -8.16 -9.68
N ASP A 76 22.26 -8.28 -10.49
CA ASP A 76 22.14 -8.56 -11.91
C ASP A 76 22.92 -9.82 -12.25
N GLN A 77 22.20 -10.86 -12.73
CA GLN A 77 22.75 -12.14 -13.15
C GLN A 77 23.75 -12.74 -12.15
N LEU A 78 23.47 -12.61 -10.83
CA LEU A 78 24.27 -13.20 -9.77
C LEU A 78 24.26 -14.74 -9.90
N ARG A 79 25.45 -15.36 -9.97
CA ARG A 79 25.59 -16.81 -10.12
C ARG A 79 25.50 -17.53 -8.75
N PRO A 80 25.06 -18.81 -8.74
CA PRO A 80 25.15 -19.64 -7.55
C PRO A 80 26.57 -19.63 -6.94
N ALA A 81 26.67 -19.58 -5.61
CA ALA A 81 27.89 -19.48 -4.82
C ALA A 81 28.73 -18.20 -5.04
N GLN A 82 28.40 -17.33 -5.99
CA GLN A 82 29.01 -16.01 -6.13
C GLN A 82 28.50 -15.11 -5.00
N PRO A 83 29.40 -14.44 -4.23
CA PRO A 83 28.94 -13.52 -3.18
C PRO A 83 28.51 -12.17 -3.78
N ALA A 84 27.35 -11.67 -3.35
CA ALA A 84 27.02 -10.26 -3.38
C ALA A 84 27.53 -9.59 -2.11
N VAL A 85 28.02 -8.36 -2.22
CA VAL A 85 28.59 -7.63 -1.09
C VAL A 85 27.61 -6.55 -0.62
N VAL A 86 27.32 -6.56 0.69
CA VAL A 86 26.62 -5.47 1.37
C VAL A 86 27.64 -4.80 2.28
N ASP A 87 28.01 -3.57 1.94
CA ASP A 87 28.96 -2.74 2.67
C ASP A 87 28.41 -1.30 2.83
N ASN A 88 29.29 -0.34 3.11
CA ASN A 88 28.89 1.04 3.32
C ASN A 88 28.32 1.74 2.08
N SER A 89 28.44 1.15 0.90
CA SER A 89 27.85 1.66 -0.34
C SER A 89 26.37 1.27 -0.48
N ALA A 90 25.91 0.25 0.26
CA ALA A 90 24.53 -0.18 0.25
C ALA A 90 23.62 0.90 0.84
N ILE A 91 22.47 1.12 0.21
CA ILE A 91 21.45 1.97 0.79
C ILE A 91 20.88 1.30 2.05
N GLY A 92 20.80 2.04 3.16
CA GLY A 92 20.34 1.50 4.45
C GLY A 92 19.26 2.36 5.10
N TYR A 93 18.43 1.72 5.92
CA TYR A 93 17.41 2.34 6.75
C TYR A 93 17.32 1.63 8.13
N PRO A 94 17.13 2.34 9.26
CA PRO A 94 17.01 3.79 9.40
C PRO A 94 18.34 4.54 9.28
N THR A 95 19.44 3.82 9.18
CA THR A 95 20.81 4.36 9.16
C THR A 95 21.66 3.64 8.11
N SER A 96 22.84 4.18 7.78
CA SER A 96 23.84 3.47 6.96
C SER A 96 24.48 2.32 7.74
N LEU A 97 25.11 1.36 7.03
CA LEU A 97 25.84 0.28 7.70
C LEU A 97 27.03 0.80 8.50
N ALA A 98 27.65 1.92 8.05
CA ALA A 98 28.74 2.57 8.76
C ALA A 98 28.33 3.17 10.11
N ASP A 99 27.10 3.70 10.18
CA ASP A 99 26.57 4.37 11.37
C ASP A 99 25.75 3.43 12.26
N LEU A 100 25.66 2.13 11.90
CA LEU A 100 24.94 1.14 12.69
C LEU A 100 25.68 0.94 14.04
N PRO A 101 25.00 1.06 15.19
CA PRO A 101 25.62 0.87 16.50
C PRO A 101 26.33 -0.49 16.60
N ALA A 102 27.55 -0.49 17.10
CA ALA A 102 28.30 -1.73 17.36
C ALA A 102 27.55 -2.63 18.36
N GLY A 103 27.66 -3.94 18.18
CA GLY A 103 27.00 -4.91 19.08
C GLY A 103 26.46 -6.13 18.35
N ASP A 104 25.70 -6.93 19.09
CA ASP A 104 25.13 -8.17 18.59
C ASP A 104 23.79 -7.92 17.88
N TYR A 105 23.60 -8.64 16.77
CA TYR A 105 22.40 -8.63 15.95
C TYR A 105 22.03 -10.03 15.50
N TYR A 106 20.78 -10.21 15.16
CA TYR A 106 20.27 -11.37 14.42
C TYR A 106 20.17 -10.96 12.96
N ALA A 107 21.07 -11.52 12.12
CA ALA A 107 21.16 -11.23 10.71
C ALA A 107 20.37 -12.26 9.91
N GLN A 108 19.60 -11.79 8.92
CA GLN A 108 18.95 -12.62 7.92
C GLN A 108 19.02 -11.90 6.57
N ALA A 109 19.20 -12.64 5.48
CA ALA A 109 19.19 -12.12 4.13
C ALA A 109 18.01 -12.70 3.35
N VAL A 110 17.39 -11.89 2.51
CA VAL A 110 16.36 -12.29 1.55
C VAL A 110 16.76 -11.79 0.17
N ILE A 111 16.55 -12.59 -0.86
CA ILE A 111 16.56 -12.10 -2.25
C ILE A 111 15.13 -12.13 -2.76
N ASP A 112 14.62 -10.96 -3.08
CA ASP A 112 13.41 -10.80 -3.88
C ASP A 112 13.77 -11.05 -5.33
N VAL A 113 13.32 -12.20 -5.86
CA VAL A 113 13.73 -12.71 -7.17
C VAL A 113 12.84 -12.12 -8.25
N TYR A 114 13.46 -11.50 -9.26
CA TYR A 114 12.73 -10.88 -10.36
C TYR A 114 12.68 -11.78 -11.58
N THR A 115 11.57 -11.67 -12.28
CA THR A 115 11.31 -12.29 -13.58
C THR A 115 11.43 -11.24 -14.68
N GLN A 116 12.03 -11.59 -15.81
CA GLN A 116 12.03 -10.74 -16.98
C GLN A 116 10.65 -10.75 -17.65
N VAL A 117 10.13 -9.58 -17.96
CA VAL A 117 8.81 -9.39 -18.55
C VAL A 117 8.93 -8.49 -19.78
N HIS A 118 8.29 -8.92 -20.88
CA HIS A 118 8.18 -8.16 -22.11
C HIS A 118 6.77 -7.57 -22.21
N ARG A 119 6.65 -6.27 -21.97
CA ARG A 119 5.38 -5.57 -21.98
C ARG A 119 4.93 -5.20 -23.40
N VAL A 120 3.63 -5.03 -23.58
CA VAL A 120 3.04 -4.63 -24.89
C VAL A 120 3.53 -3.26 -25.39
N ASP A 121 3.97 -2.38 -24.50
CA ASP A 121 4.54 -1.07 -24.84
C ASP A 121 5.99 -1.14 -25.37
N GLY A 122 6.54 -2.35 -25.49
CA GLY A 122 7.88 -2.61 -26.02
C GLY A 122 8.99 -2.62 -24.97
N HIS A 123 8.72 -2.28 -23.72
CA HIS A 123 9.71 -2.32 -22.65
C HIS A 123 9.94 -3.76 -22.15
N THR A 124 11.19 -4.03 -21.81
CA THR A 124 11.61 -5.24 -21.11
C THR A 124 12.08 -4.85 -19.73
N ILE A 125 11.42 -5.33 -18.70
CA ILE A 125 11.69 -4.99 -17.30
C ILE A 125 11.90 -6.24 -16.46
N TRP A 126 12.50 -6.07 -15.29
CA TRP A 126 12.68 -7.10 -14.28
C TRP A 126 11.87 -6.75 -13.03
N VAL A 127 10.87 -7.56 -12.70
CA VAL A 127 9.95 -7.35 -11.58
C VAL A 127 9.63 -8.68 -10.90
N HIS A 128 9.25 -8.65 -9.62
CA HIS A 128 8.66 -9.81 -8.99
C HIS A 128 7.27 -10.06 -9.57
N MET A 129 7.05 -11.27 -10.11
CA MET A 129 5.77 -11.66 -10.69
C MET A 129 5.23 -12.89 -9.96
N ASN A 130 4.04 -12.78 -9.46
CA ASN A 130 3.29 -13.88 -8.85
C ASN A 130 2.04 -14.24 -9.67
N ASP A 131 1.14 -15.02 -9.09
CA ASP A 131 -0.12 -15.44 -9.72
C ASP A 131 -1.29 -14.46 -9.52
N GLY A 132 -1.04 -13.25 -8.99
CA GLY A 132 -2.05 -12.21 -8.72
C GLY A 132 -2.57 -12.20 -7.28
N ARG A 133 -2.14 -13.15 -6.42
CA ARG A 133 -2.43 -13.14 -4.99
C ARG A 133 -1.53 -12.16 -4.25
N ILE A 134 -2.04 -11.64 -3.14
CA ILE A 134 -1.30 -10.65 -2.34
C ILE A 134 -0.14 -11.31 -1.61
N GLU A 135 1.06 -10.90 -1.97
CA GLU A 135 2.31 -11.35 -1.36
C GLU A 135 3.24 -10.16 -1.15
N THR A 136 4.02 -10.22 -0.09
CA THR A 136 5.13 -9.29 0.15
C THR A 136 6.45 -10.04 0.03
N PHE A 137 7.56 -9.34 -0.20
CA PHE A 137 8.87 -10.00 -0.41
C PHE A 137 9.25 -10.97 0.71
N GLN A 138 8.72 -10.77 1.94
CA GLN A 138 8.99 -11.62 3.10
C GLN A 138 8.44 -13.04 2.97
N ILE A 139 7.39 -13.23 2.16
CA ILE A 139 6.67 -14.50 2.00
C ILE A 139 6.44 -14.89 0.54
N ALA A 140 6.84 -14.06 -0.41
CA ALA A 140 6.55 -14.25 -1.82
C ALA A 140 7.21 -15.52 -2.38
N GLU A 141 6.42 -16.32 -3.09
CA GLU A 141 6.84 -17.58 -3.68
C GLU A 141 8.09 -17.43 -4.54
N GLY A 142 9.06 -18.33 -4.37
CA GLY A 142 10.29 -18.36 -5.16
C GLY A 142 11.40 -17.44 -4.64
N ASN A 143 11.13 -16.53 -3.71
CA ASN A 143 12.15 -15.73 -3.06
C ASN A 143 13.08 -16.60 -2.22
N LEU A 144 14.36 -16.21 -2.15
CA LEU A 144 15.37 -16.96 -1.40
C LEU A 144 15.63 -16.31 -0.05
N TYR A 145 15.89 -17.12 0.99
CA TYR A 145 16.24 -16.58 2.30
C TYR A 145 17.27 -17.46 3.03
N SER A 146 17.99 -16.83 3.97
CA SER A 146 18.98 -17.50 4.82
C SER A 146 18.39 -17.93 6.16
N ASP A 147 19.06 -18.86 6.85
CA ASP A 147 18.89 -19.00 8.29
C ASP A 147 19.20 -17.70 9.02
N VAL A 148 18.64 -17.56 10.22
CA VAL A 148 18.96 -16.46 11.13
C VAL A 148 20.31 -16.75 11.81
N GLN A 149 21.25 -15.82 11.69
CA GLN A 149 22.58 -15.94 12.30
C GLN A 149 22.81 -14.83 13.33
N ARG A 150 23.24 -15.18 14.55
CA ARG A 150 23.73 -14.18 15.51
C ARG A 150 25.12 -13.70 15.08
N VAL A 151 25.28 -12.39 14.92
CA VAL A 151 26.49 -11.75 14.43
C VAL A 151 26.89 -10.58 15.31
N HIS A 152 28.17 -10.24 15.35
CA HIS A 152 28.67 -9.03 16.00
C HIS A 152 29.08 -8.00 14.94
N VAL A 153 28.53 -6.80 15.00
CA VAL A 153 28.84 -5.67 14.12
C VAL A 153 29.70 -4.67 14.86
N GLY A 154 30.68 -4.05 14.18
CA GLY A 154 31.52 -2.97 14.73
C GLY A 154 32.97 -3.35 15.04
N THR A 155 33.37 -4.62 14.88
CA THR A 155 34.77 -5.07 15.02
C THR A 155 35.50 -5.17 13.67
N GLY A 156 34.83 -4.85 12.58
CA GLY A 156 35.30 -5.06 11.22
C GLY A 156 35.20 -6.51 10.76
N GLY A 157 35.69 -6.76 9.54
CA GLY A 157 35.71 -8.11 8.96
C GLY A 157 34.52 -8.41 8.06
N THR A 158 34.50 -9.67 7.58
CA THR A 158 33.49 -10.17 6.64
C THR A 158 32.60 -11.20 7.33
N ILE A 159 31.30 -10.96 7.32
CA ILE A 159 30.27 -11.89 7.77
C ILE A 159 29.66 -12.55 6.53
N LYS A 160 29.54 -13.87 6.54
CA LYS A 160 29.00 -14.64 5.39
C LYS A 160 27.63 -15.17 5.72
N LEU A 161 26.69 -14.97 4.80
CA LEU A 161 25.35 -15.54 4.85
C LEU A 161 25.11 -16.37 3.57
N SER A 162 24.44 -17.49 3.72
CA SER A 162 24.06 -18.35 2.59
C SER A 162 22.55 -18.51 2.55
N LEU A 163 21.93 -18.20 1.41
CA LEU A 163 20.51 -18.44 1.18
C LEU A 163 20.35 -19.88 0.69
N THR A 164 19.78 -20.70 1.54
CA THR A 164 19.58 -22.14 1.31
C THR A 164 18.12 -22.52 1.21
N HIS A 165 17.22 -21.58 1.52
CA HIS A 165 15.79 -21.80 1.53
C HIS A 165 15.11 -21.05 0.39
N VAL A 166 14.06 -21.67 -0.15
CA VAL A 166 13.15 -21.07 -1.14
C VAL A 166 11.79 -20.89 -0.47
N MET A 167 11.17 -19.74 -0.61
CA MET A 167 9.83 -19.52 -0.08
C MET A 167 8.82 -20.35 -0.88
N PRO A 168 8.00 -21.17 -0.19
CA PRO A 168 6.99 -21.99 -0.85
C PRO A 168 5.81 -21.13 -1.32
N ALA A 169 5.04 -21.67 -2.27
CA ALA A 169 3.74 -21.11 -2.61
C ALA A 169 2.85 -21.01 -1.37
N GLN A 170 2.13 -19.90 -1.25
CA GLN A 170 1.16 -19.75 -0.17
C GLN A 170 0.00 -20.72 -0.39
N PRO A 171 -0.49 -21.39 0.68
CA PRO A 171 -1.62 -22.29 0.55
C PRO A 171 -2.86 -21.52 0.07
N ARG A 172 -3.65 -22.16 -0.78
CA ARG A 172 -4.97 -21.63 -1.16
C ARG A 172 -5.96 -21.92 -0.04
N GLU A 173 -6.79 -20.95 0.28
CA GLU A 173 -7.91 -21.16 1.18
C GLU A 173 -8.96 -22.04 0.50
N GLU A 174 -9.56 -22.96 1.27
CA GLU A 174 -10.60 -23.84 0.76
C GLU A 174 -11.97 -23.15 0.80
N ASP A 175 -12.78 -23.44 -0.20
CA ASP A 175 -14.17 -23.03 -0.23
C ASP A 175 -14.95 -23.64 0.93
N THR A 176 -15.80 -22.81 1.53
CA THR A 176 -16.79 -23.27 2.51
C THR A 176 -18.20 -23.10 1.94
N GLU A 177 -19.23 -23.41 2.71
CA GLU A 177 -20.59 -23.07 2.31
C GLU A 177 -20.77 -21.55 2.15
N TRP A 178 -20.08 -20.76 2.96
CA TRP A 178 -20.21 -19.29 3.03
C TRP A 178 -19.22 -18.56 2.14
N VAL A 179 -17.96 -18.95 2.15
CA VAL A 179 -16.86 -18.25 1.49
C VAL A 179 -16.44 -19.02 0.24
N LYS A 180 -16.35 -18.30 -0.88
CA LYS A 180 -15.93 -18.84 -2.17
C LYS A 180 -14.73 -18.07 -2.69
N HIS A 181 -13.77 -18.79 -3.27
CA HIS A 181 -12.56 -18.24 -3.87
C HIS A 181 -12.59 -18.45 -5.38
N VAL A 182 -12.44 -17.39 -6.14
CA VAL A 182 -12.49 -17.42 -7.61
C VAL A 182 -11.20 -16.82 -8.18
N SER A 183 -10.69 -17.44 -9.23
CA SER A 183 -9.54 -16.97 -9.98
C SER A 183 -9.97 -16.73 -11.43
N ILE A 184 -9.88 -15.49 -11.90
CA ILE A 184 -10.32 -15.08 -13.23
C ILE A 184 -9.11 -14.57 -14.01
N GLN A 185 -8.79 -15.26 -15.10
CA GLN A 185 -7.77 -14.77 -16.02
C GLN A 185 -8.30 -13.59 -16.81
N SER A 186 -7.62 -12.45 -16.72
CA SER A 186 -7.94 -11.27 -17.52
C SER A 186 -7.20 -11.33 -18.87
N GLN A 187 -7.93 -11.21 -19.96
CA GLN A 187 -7.33 -11.13 -21.29
C GLN A 187 -6.62 -9.80 -21.51
N LYS A 188 -7.20 -8.71 -21.05
CA LYS A 188 -6.62 -7.36 -21.15
C LYS A 188 -5.27 -7.26 -20.43
N LEU A 189 -5.20 -7.76 -19.19
CA LEU A 189 -3.98 -7.76 -18.39
C LEU A 189 -2.95 -8.75 -18.94
N THR A 190 -3.38 -9.94 -19.39
CA THR A 190 -2.53 -10.94 -20.05
C THR A 190 -1.86 -10.35 -21.29
N GLN A 191 -2.60 -9.61 -22.11
CA GLN A 191 -2.06 -8.92 -23.28
C GLN A 191 -1.03 -7.85 -22.88
N PHE A 192 -1.34 -7.05 -21.87
CA PHE A 192 -0.43 -5.98 -21.41
C PHE A 192 0.90 -6.53 -20.90
N TRP A 193 0.86 -7.58 -20.08
CA TRP A 193 2.03 -8.16 -19.43
C TRP A 193 2.73 -9.24 -20.25
N GLY A 194 2.17 -9.67 -21.40
CA GLY A 194 2.70 -10.73 -22.25
C GLY A 194 2.72 -12.11 -21.60
N ARG A 195 1.95 -12.32 -20.52
CA ARG A 195 1.84 -13.57 -19.78
C ARG A 195 0.48 -13.66 -19.07
N PRO A 196 0.00 -14.86 -18.70
CA PRO A 196 -1.26 -14.99 -17.97
C PRO A 196 -1.27 -14.18 -16.67
N ILE A 197 -2.27 -13.30 -16.54
CA ILE A 197 -2.53 -12.52 -15.33
C ILE A 197 -3.92 -12.83 -14.83
N TYR A 198 -4.03 -13.04 -13.53
CA TYR A 198 -5.28 -13.37 -12.84
C TYR A 198 -5.66 -12.25 -11.87
N VAL A 199 -6.96 -12.04 -11.73
CA VAL A 199 -7.56 -11.30 -10.63
C VAL A 199 -8.31 -12.32 -9.78
N HIS A 200 -8.05 -12.32 -8.48
CA HIS A 200 -8.73 -13.22 -7.57
C HIS A 200 -9.87 -12.49 -6.86
N ALA A 201 -10.87 -13.26 -6.45
CA ALA A 201 -12.00 -12.73 -5.70
C ALA A 201 -12.38 -13.69 -4.58
N THR A 202 -12.63 -13.14 -3.41
CA THR A 202 -13.27 -13.84 -2.30
C THR A 202 -14.69 -13.34 -2.16
N LEU A 203 -15.67 -14.26 -2.17
CA LEU A 203 -17.09 -13.94 -2.05
C LEU A 203 -17.65 -14.51 -0.74
N LEU A 204 -18.44 -13.71 -0.03
CA LEU A 204 -19.24 -14.15 1.10
C LEU A 204 -20.71 -14.25 0.68
N LEU A 205 -21.25 -15.47 0.74
CA LEU A 205 -22.60 -15.76 0.31
C LEU A 205 -23.62 -15.53 1.45
N PRO A 206 -24.84 -15.06 1.17
CA PRO A 206 -25.86 -14.84 2.19
C PRO A 206 -26.46 -16.15 2.70
N LYS A 207 -27.06 -16.09 3.90
CA LYS A 207 -27.89 -17.18 4.43
C LYS A 207 -28.99 -17.52 3.45
N GLY A 208 -29.24 -18.82 3.24
CA GLY A 208 -30.29 -19.32 2.35
C GLY A 208 -29.89 -19.29 0.86
N TYR A 209 -28.63 -19.05 0.53
CA TYR A 209 -28.17 -19.00 -0.87
C TYR A 209 -28.47 -20.32 -1.62
N ALA A 210 -28.21 -21.47 -0.99
CA ALA A 210 -28.47 -22.78 -1.60
C ALA A 210 -29.95 -23.10 -1.70
N GLU A 211 -30.74 -22.71 -0.69
CA GLU A 211 -32.16 -22.98 -0.58
C GLU A 211 -33.03 -22.14 -1.54
N HIS A 212 -32.47 -21.00 -2.03
CA HIS A 212 -33.16 -20.09 -2.96
C HIS A 212 -32.44 -20.02 -4.33
N PRO A 213 -32.44 -21.11 -5.13
CA PRO A 213 -31.62 -21.23 -6.34
C PRO A 213 -32.00 -20.26 -7.47
N ASN A 214 -33.17 -19.65 -7.42
CA ASN A 214 -33.66 -18.71 -8.43
C ASN A 214 -33.54 -17.22 -8.01
N THR A 215 -33.12 -16.95 -6.77
CA THR A 215 -32.99 -15.60 -6.25
C THR A 215 -31.62 -15.01 -6.64
N TYR A 216 -31.64 -13.77 -7.11
CA TYR A 216 -30.45 -12.95 -7.38
C TYR A 216 -30.28 -11.92 -6.29
N TYR A 217 -29.04 -11.61 -5.94
CA TYR A 217 -28.67 -10.81 -4.76
C TYR A 217 -27.95 -9.54 -5.15
N PRO A 218 -28.17 -8.42 -4.44
CA PRO A 218 -27.29 -7.26 -4.56
C PRO A 218 -25.87 -7.59 -4.10
N SER A 219 -24.91 -6.79 -4.53
CA SER A 219 -23.49 -7.00 -4.21
C SER A 219 -22.86 -5.78 -3.58
N VAL A 220 -21.95 -6.03 -2.64
CA VAL A 220 -21.02 -5.05 -2.10
C VAL A 220 -19.62 -5.43 -2.59
N TYR A 221 -18.98 -4.54 -3.28
CA TYR A 221 -17.59 -4.71 -3.74
C TYR A 221 -16.66 -3.91 -2.85
N THR A 222 -15.70 -4.59 -2.22
CA THR A 222 -14.55 -3.97 -1.57
C THR A 222 -13.33 -4.18 -2.44
N LEU A 223 -12.69 -3.08 -2.80
CA LEU A 223 -11.51 -3.04 -3.65
C LEU A 223 -10.31 -2.77 -2.75
N GLY A 224 -9.24 -3.54 -2.83
CA GLY A 224 -8.04 -3.24 -2.08
C GLY A 224 -7.41 -4.43 -1.35
N HIS A 225 -6.40 -4.16 -0.53
CA HIS A 225 -5.46 -5.10 0.06
C HIS A 225 -6.07 -6.36 0.70
N GLY A 226 -6.38 -7.40 -0.08
CA GLY A 226 -6.76 -8.69 0.45
C GLY A 226 -8.19 -8.81 0.93
N THR A 227 -8.43 -9.83 1.72
CA THR A 227 -9.76 -10.19 2.21
C THR A 227 -10.27 -9.14 3.21
N PRO A 228 -11.23 -8.31 2.85
CA PRO A 228 -11.68 -7.20 3.70
C PRO A 228 -12.53 -7.66 4.87
N PHE A 229 -13.23 -8.78 4.74
CA PHE A 229 -14.07 -9.25 5.81
C PHE A 229 -13.41 -10.40 6.56
N GLN A 230 -13.23 -10.20 7.84
CA GLN A 230 -12.86 -11.28 8.75
C GLN A 230 -14.12 -12.09 9.04
N PHE A 231 -14.21 -13.28 8.46
CA PHE A 231 -15.36 -14.16 8.62
C PHE A 231 -14.90 -15.54 9.11
N SER A 232 -15.46 -16.02 10.21
CA SER A 232 -15.10 -17.32 10.78
C SER A 232 -16.30 -17.98 11.44
N THR A 233 -16.58 -19.22 11.05
CA THR A 233 -17.60 -20.05 11.70
C THR A 233 -17.15 -20.64 13.04
N THR A 234 -15.85 -20.49 13.39
CA THR A 234 -15.26 -21.04 14.61
C THR A 234 -14.92 -19.93 15.60
N PRO A 235 -15.40 -20.02 16.87
CA PRO A 235 -15.01 -19.08 17.92
C PRO A 235 -13.50 -19.02 18.12
N GLY A 236 -12.98 -17.82 18.36
CA GLY A 236 -11.56 -17.59 18.64
C GLY A 236 -10.63 -17.67 17.41
N ARG A 237 -11.07 -18.19 16.29
CA ARG A 237 -10.31 -18.12 15.03
C ARG A 237 -10.47 -16.73 14.43
N ASN A 238 -9.35 -16.05 14.15
CA ASN A 238 -9.32 -14.65 13.71
C ASN A 238 -9.87 -13.63 14.72
N SER A 239 -10.12 -14.06 15.99
CA SER A 239 -10.57 -13.15 17.05
C SER A 239 -9.48 -12.20 17.55
N GLY A 240 -8.22 -12.40 17.15
CA GLY A 240 -7.08 -11.62 17.63
C GLY A 240 -6.74 -10.39 16.80
N THR A 241 -7.30 -10.26 15.61
CA THR A 241 -7.15 -9.05 14.82
C THR A 241 -8.45 -8.25 14.93
N ILE A 242 -8.55 -7.49 16.02
CA ILE A 242 -9.44 -6.34 16.01
C ILE A 242 -8.93 -5.50 14.85
N SER A 243 -9.58 -5.62 13.69
CA SER A 243 -9.29 -4.69 12.62
C SER A 243 -9.57 -3.31 13.20
N PRO A 244 -8.60 -2.39 13.19
CA PRO A 244 -8.85 -1.02 13.60
C PRO A 244 -10.01 -0.42 12.78
N ILE A 245 -10.31 -0.99 11.62
CA ILE A 245 -11.39 -0.60 10.71
C ILE A 245 -12.74 -1.15 11.16
N THR A 246 -12.82 -2.38 11.70
CA THR A 246 -14.09 -3.03 12.10
C THR A 246 -14.46 -2.86 13.58
N GLY A 247 -13.68 -2.10 14.36
CA GLY A 247 -13.91 -1.94 15.78
C GLY A 247 -13.68 -3.23 16.57
N THR A 248 -14.64 -3.64 17.38
CA THR A 248 -14.55 -4.82 18.26
C THR A 248 -15.18 -6.08 17.66
N GLU A 249 -15.66 -6.05 16.41
CA GLU A 249 -16.30 -7.21 15.79
C GLU A 249 -15.25 -8.23 15.37
N SER A 250 -15.29 -9.43 15.92
CA SER A 250 -14.49 -10.56 15.46
C SER A 250 -15.11 -11.21 14.22
N GLY A 251 -14.32 -12.03 13.50
CA GLY A 251 -14.88 -12.81 12.38
C GLY A 251 -16.02 -13.75 12.79
N TYR A 252 -15.99 -14.26 14.04
CA TYR A 252 -17.06 -15.07 14.59
C TYR A 252 -18.29 -14.24 14.96
N ASP A 253 -18.11 -13.03 15.51
CA ASP A 253 -19.24 -12.12 15.79
C ASP A 253 -19.93 -11.71 14.49
N PHE A 254 -19.16 -11.45 13.44
CA PHE A 254 -19.70 -11.17 12.11
C PHE A 254 -20.50 -12.36 11.58
N TYR A 255 -19.96 -13.58 11.65
CA TYR A 255 -20.67 -14.81 11.27
C TYR A 255 -22.00 -14.95 12.03
N GLN A 256 -21.99 -14.78 13.36
CA GLN A 256 -23.21 -14.89 14.17
C GLN A 256 -24.30 -13.91 13.75
N GLN A 257 -23.93 -12.70 13.33
CA GLN A 257 -24.87 -11.71 12.80
C GLN A 257 -25.30 -12.04 11.36
N TRP A 258 -24.35 -12.50 10.51
CA TRP A 258 -24.59 -12.83 9.11
C TRP A 258 -25.67 -13.89 8.90
N ILE A 259 -25.73 -14.87 9.79
CA ILE A 259 -26.70 -15.98 9.72
C ILE A 259 -28.09 -15.64 10.29
N THR A 260 -28.30 -14.43 10.83
CA THR A 260 -29.61 -14.03 11.37
C THR A 260 -30.64 -13.70 10.26
N ASP A 261 -31.91 -13.79 10.57
CA ASP A 261 -32.97 -13.41 9.62
C ASP A 261 -33.07 -11.89 9.42
N SER A 262 -32.55 -11.12 10.32
CA SER A 262 -32.50 -9.64 10.23
C SER A 262 -31.38 -9.11 9.34
N MET A 263 -30.43 -9.97 8.91
CA MET A 263 -29.36 -9.58 8.02
C MET A 263 -29.85 -9.53 6.57
N PRO A 264 -29.66 -8.43 5.82
CA PRO A 264 -30.03 -8.39 4.42
C PRO A 264 -29.25 -9.44 3.62
N ARG A 265 -29.91 -10.04 2.65
CA ARG A 265 -29.28 -11.05 1.79
C ARG A 265 -28.54 -10.35 0.66
N LEU A 266 -27.24 -10.25 0.78
CA LEU A 266 -26.35 -9.66 -0.23
C LEU A 266 -25.09 -10.53 -0.39
N ILE A 267 -24.40 -10.41 -1.50
CA ILE A 267 -23.09 -11.04 -1.73
C ILE A 267 -22.01 -9.97 -1.51
N ALA A 268 -21.11 -10.21 -0.55
CA ALA A 268 -19.94 -9.37 -0.40
C ALA A 268 -18.80 -9.95 -1.26
N VAL A 269 -18.10 -9.08 -1.99
CA VAL A 269 -17.03 -9.44 -2.93
C VAL A 269 -15.79 -8.64 -2.59
N SER A 270 -14.67 -9.31 -2.35
CA SER A 270 -13.36 -8.72 -2.25
C SER A 270 -12.51 -9.10 -3.43
N LEU A 271 -11.83 -8.13 -4.06
CA LEU A 271 -10.92 -8.37 -5.17
C LEU A 271 -9.48 -8.34 -4.70
N GLU A 272 -8.69 -9.33 -5.13
CA GLU A 272 -7.24 -9.36 -5.01
C GLU A 272 -6.65 -9.08 -6.40
N GLN A 273 -5.86 -8.02 -6.50
CA GLN A 273 -5.43 -7.47 -7.78
C GLN A 273 -3.98 -6.99 -7.72
N GLN A 274 -3.12 -7.85 -7.21
CA GLN A 274 -1.70 -7.55 -7.03
C GLN A 274 -1.01 -7.20 -8.35
N THR A 275 -0.13 -6.22 -8.29
CA THR A 275 0.78 -5.83 -9.36
C THR A 275 2.23 -6.10 -8.96
N PRO A 276 3.20 -6.03 -9.89
CA PRO A 276 4.62 -6.13 -9.53
C PRO A 276 5.13 -4.99 -8.65
N TYR A 277 4.38 -3.91 -8.52
CA TYR A 277 4.79 -2.71 -7.79
C TYR A 277 4.10 -2.56 -6.44
N PHE A 278 2.96 -3.23 -6.25
CA PHE A 278 2.19 -3.11 -5.01
C PHE A 278 1.16 -4.24 -4.88
N PRO A 279 0.76 -4.63 -3.64
CA PRO A 279 -0.31 -5.61 -3.44
C PRO A 279 -1.69 -5.18 -3.94
N ASP A 280 -1.78 -4.13 -4.76
CA ASP A 280 -3.03 -3.56 -5.25
C ASP A 280 -2.81 -2.74 -6.52
N SER A 281 -3.71 -2.84 -7.50
CA SER A 281 -3.66 -2.07 -8.74
C SER A 281 -4.31 -0.69 -8.66
N TYR A 282 -4.95 -0.35 -7.55
CA TYR A 282 -5.84 0.80 -7.41
C TYR A 282 -7.09 0.75 -8.31
N SER A 283 -7.40 -0.39 -8.91
CA SER A 283 -8.59 -0.65 -9.74
C SER A 283 -8.78 0.29 -10.92
N VAL A 284 -7.74 0.95 -11.40
CA VAL A 284 -7.77 1.89 -12.52
C VAL A 284 -6.82 1.48 -13.64
N ASN A 285 -7.03 2.04 -14.82
CA ASN A 285 -6.08 1.90 -15.92
C ASN A 285 -4.82 2.72 -15.62
N SER A 286 -3.66 2.09 -15.71
CA SER A 286 -2.37 2.69 -15.41
C SER A 286 -1.36 2.39 -16.52
N ALA A 287 -0.51 3.37 -16.82
CA ALA A 287 0.56 3.18 -17.81
C ALA A 287 1.57 2.10 -17.38
N ASN A 288 1.82 1.97 -16.06
CA ASN A 288 2.79 1.00 -15.54
C ASN A 288 2.16 -0.35 -15.19
N ASN A 289 0.92 -0.37 -14.67
CA ASN A 289 0.26 -1.59 -14.21
C ASN A 289 -0.63 -2.25 -15.26
N GLY A 290 -1.06 -1.50 -16.28
CA GLY A 290 -1.98 -1.98 -17.31
C GLY A 290 -3.44 -1.62 -17.04
N PRO A 291 -4.37 -2.13 -17.87
CA PRO A 291 -5.77 -1.73 -17.87
C PRO A 291 -6.60 -2.44 -16.79
N TYR A 292 -6.25 -2.30 -15.50
CA TYR A 292 -6.99 -2.96 -14.41
C TYR A 292 -8.43 -2.45 -14.27
N GLY A 293 -8.68 -1.15 -14.46
CA GLY A 293 -10.04 -0.61 -14.42
C GLY A 293 -10.97 -1.29 -15.42
N ASP A 294 -10.55 -1.34 -16.68
CA ASP A 294 -11.30 -2.02 -17.74
C ASP A 294 -11.39 -3.53 -17.51
N ALA A 295 -10.33 -4.17 -17.02
CA ALA A 295 -10.34 -5.60 -16.72
C ALA A 295 -11.38 -5.94 -15.63
N ILE A 296 -11.48 -5.12 -14.59
CA ILE A 296 -12.42 -5.31 -13.49
C ILE A 296 -13.86 -5.16 -13.99
N VAL A 297 -14.17 -4.09 -14.73
CA VAL A 297 -15.54 -3.78 -15.15
C VAL A 297 -16.01 -4.65 -16.32
N ASP A 298 -15.13 -4.91 -17.29
CA ASP A 298 -15.50 -5.62 -18.52
C ASP A 298 -15.32 -7.15 -18.45
N GLU A 299 -14.42 -7.64 -17.59
CA GLU A 299 -14.09 -9.07 -17.53
C GLU A 299 -14.42 -9.70 -16.15
N VAL A 300 -13.87 -9.13 -15.05
CA VAL A 300 -13.92 -9.75 -13.73
C VAL A 300 -15.33 -9.71 -13.14
N MET A 301 -15.93 -8.52 -13.01
CA MET A 301 -17.28 -8.38 -12.45
C MET A 301 -18.33 -9.13 -13.25
N PRO A 302 -18.37 -9.06 -14.61
CA PRO A 302 -19.30 -9.88 -15.39
C PRO A 302 -19.11 -11.39 -15.20
N ALA A 303 -17.87 -11.88 -15.05
CA ALA A 303 -17.60 -13.30 -14.80
C ALA A 303 -18.12 -13.73 -13.41
N LEU A 304 -17.91 -12.91 -12.37
CA LEU A 304 -18.47 -13.14 -11.03
C LEU A 304 -20.00 -13.13 -11.06
N GLU A 305 -20.61 -12.16 -11.73
CA GLU A 305 -22.07 -12.05 -11.88
C GLU A 305 -22.68 -13.21 -12.67
N GLN A 306 -21.90 -13.87 -13.52
CA GLN A 306 -22.35 -15.07 -14.22
C GLN A 306 -22.25 -16.33 -13.36
N GLN A 307 -21.19 -16.44 -12.53
CA GLN A 307 -20.96 -17.61 -11.69
C GLN A 307 -21.84 -17.60 -10.44
N PHE A 308 -22.08 -16.41 -9.90
CA PHE A 308 -22.89 -16.20 -8.70
C PHE A 308 -24.14 -15.39 -9.06
N ARG A 309 -25.24 -15.67 -8.41
CA ARG A 309 -26.52 -15.00 -8.67
C ARG A 309 -26.52 -13.54 -8.17
N ILE A 310 -25.75 -12.69 -8.83
CA ILE A 310 -25.65 -11.24 -8.56
C ILE A 310 -26.58 -10.47 -9.50
N ILE A 311 -27.30 -9.50 -8.98
CA ILE A 311 -28.16 -8.61 -9.76
C ILE A 311 -27.30 -7.71 -10.64
N ARG A 312 -27.43 -7.84 -11.97
CA ARG A 312 -26.65 -7.11 -12.97
C ARG A 312 -27.23 -5.73 -13.29
N LYS A 313 -27.50 -4.95 -12.25
CA LYS A 313 -28.08 -3.61 -12.37
C LYS A 313 -27.30 -2.63 -11.51
N PRO A 314 -27.13 -1.37 -11.96
CA PRO A 314 -26.35 -0.37 -11.22
C PRO A 314 -26.79 -0.22 -9.77
N TYR A 315 -28.11 -0.08 -9.52
CA TYR A 315 -28.66 0.16 -8.18
C TYR A 315 -28.28 -0.93 -7.15
N ALA A 316 -27.96 -2.14 -7.62
CA ALA A 316 -27.63 -3.29 -6.78
C ALA A 316 -26.11 -3.51 -6.60
N ARG A 317 -25.24 -2.66 -7.18
CA ARG A 317 -23.80 -2.70 -7.02
C ARG A 317 -23.34 -1.55 -6.14
N VAL A 318 -22.93 -1.86 -4.93
CA VAL A 318 -22.42 -0.87 -3.96
C VAL A 318 -20.92 -1.05 -3.83
N LEU A 319 -20.19 0.06 -3.85
CA LEU A 319 -18.76 0.11 -3.58
C LEU A 319 -18.51 0.54 -2.14
N GLU A 320 -17.51 -0.05 -1.50
CA GLU A 320 -17.06 0.34 -0.17
C GLU A 320 -15.56 0.17 -0.07
N GLY A 321 -14.90 1.07 0.66
CA GLY A 321 -13.51 0.90 0.96
C GLY A 321 -12.91 2.01 1.80
N ALA A 322 -11.80 1.65 2.48
CA ALA A 322 -11.06 2.54 3.36
C ALA A 322 -9.61 2.71 2.87
N SER A 323 -9.01 3.89 3.06
CA SER A 323 -7.63 4.17 2.67
C SER A 323 -7.42 3.98 1.16
N THR A 324 -6.50 3.13 0.73
CA THR A 324 -6.31 2.72 -0.67
C THR A 324 -7.64 2.30 -1.32
N SER A 325 -8.42 1.46 -0.65
CA SER A 325 -9.75 1.03 -1.10
C SER A 325 -10.75 2.18 -1.18
N GLY A 326 -10.64 3.19 -0.31
CA GLY A 326 -11.46 4.40 -0.36
C GLY A 326 -11.19 5.23 -1.61
N TRP A 327 -9.92 5.40 -1.99
CA TRP A 327 -9.56 6.05 -3.23
C TRP A 327 -10.09 5.29 -4.45
N GLN A 328 -9.93 3.96 -4.47
CA GLN A 328 -10.45 3.09 -5.54
C GLN A 328 -11.96 3.19 -5.66
N THR A 329 -12.66 3.16 -4.53
CA THR A 329 -14.13 3.31 -4.46
C THR A 329 -14.59 4.61 -5.13
N LEU A 330 -13.93 5.73 -4.83
CA LEU A 330 -14.23 7.00 -5.47
C LEU A 330 -13.85 7.00 -6.96
N ALA A 331 -12.64 6.52 -7.30
CA ALA A 331 -12.18 6.48 -8.69
C ALA A 331 -13.10 5.65 -9.58
N MET A 332 -13.48 4.45 -9.14
CA MET A 332 -14.40 3.57 -9.87
C MET A 332 -15.79 4.22 -10.03
N MET A 333 -16.30 4.89 -9.00
CA MET A 333 -17.58 5.61 -9.09
C MET A 333 -17.48 6.78 -10.07
N LEU A 334 -16.39 7.53 -10.09
CA LEU A 334 -16.20 8.67 -11.00
C LEU A 334 -16.00 8.23 -12.46
N GLN A 335 -15.27 7.14 -12.68
CA GLN A 335 -14.96 6.62 -14.02
C GLN A 335 -16.11 5.79 -14.61
N HIS A 336 -16.88 5.09 -13.76
CA HIS A 336 -17.99 4.22 -14.17
C HIS A 336 -19.31 4.54 -13.46
N PRO A 337 -19.80 5.81 -13.49
CA PRO A 337 -20.96 6.24 -12.69
C PRO A 337 -22.28 5.59 -13.09
N ASP A 338 -22.36 5.04 -14.32
CA ASP A 338 -23.53 4.32 -14.82
C ASP A 338 -23.50 2.81 -14.46
N PHE A 339 -22.36 2.31 -13.95
CA PHE A 339 -22.19 0.91 -13.59
C PHE A 339 -22.50 0.63 -12.11
N PHE A 340 -22.27 1.62 -11.22
CA PHE A 340 -22.43 1.48 -9.76
C PHE A 340 -23.59 2.33 -9.23
N GLY A 341 -24.24 1.84 -8.18
CA GLY A 341 -25.38 2.50 -7.54
C GLY A 341 -24.99 3.40 -6.37
N GLY A 342 -23.95 3.07 -5.60
CA GLY A 342 -23.51 3.85 -4.45
C GLY A 342 -22.04 3.58 -4.10
N ALA A 343 -21.38 4.57 -3.46
CA ALA A 343 -19.99 4.52 -3.05
C ALA A 343 -19.81 5.04 -1.62
N TYR A 344 -19.32 4.19 -0.74
CA TYR A 344 -18.99 4.50 0.65
C TYR A 344 -17.47 4.65 0.76
N VAL A 345 -17.01 5.89 0.79
CA VAL A 345 -15.61 6.31 0.69
C VAL A 345 -15.10 6.64 2.08
N LEU A 346 -14.28 5.76 2.66
CA LEU A 346 -13.78 5.89 4.02
C LEU A 346 -12.31 6.33 3.99
N GLN A 347 -12.00 7.45 4.64
CA GLN A 347 -10.64 8.02 4.75
C GLN A 347 -9.75 7.66 3.54
N PRO A 348 -10.13 8.06 2.32
CA PRO A 348 -9.45 7.65 1.10
C PRO A 348 -8.01 8.15 1.07
N ASP A 349 -7.12 7.42 0.41
CA ASP A 349 -5.82 7.95 -0.01
C ASP A 349 -6.00 9.30 -0.74
N PRO A 350 -4.93 10.12 -0.95
CA PRO A 350 -5.10 11.49 -1.41
C PRO A 350 -5.99 11.61 -2.66
N ILE A 351 -7.18 12.20 -2.51
CA ILE A 351 -8.13 12.46 -3.60
C ILE A 351 -8.02 13.87 -4.18
N ASP A 352 -7.15 14.70 -3.60
CA ASP A 352 -6.73 16.02 -4.08
C ASP A 352 -5.22 16.12 -3.93
N PHE A 353 -4.50 16.27 -5.03
CA PHE A 353 -3.05 16.24 -5.01
C PHE A 353 -2.40 17.59 -4.60
N ARG A 354 -3.21 18.61 -4.28
CA ARG A 354 -2.75 19.77 -3.48
C ARG A 354 -2.56 19.38 -2.00
N HIS A 355 -3.19 18.29 -1.59
CA HIS A 355 -2.99 17.60 -0.33
C HIS A 355 -2.65 16.12 -0.59
N TYR A 356 -1.52 15.89 -1.30
CA TYR A 356 -0.90 14.57 -1.41
C TYR A 356 -0.33 14.20 -0.04
N GLN A 357 -1.23 13.88 0.88
CA GLN A 357 -1.13 14.02 2.33
C GLN A 357 -0.92 15.51 2.72
N GLN A 358 0.28 15.91 3.12
CA GLN A 358 0.61 17.31 3.41
C GLN A 358 1.44 18.00 2.31
N THR A 359 1.70 17.32 1.20
CA THR A 359 2.50 17.86 0.10
C THR A 359 1.57 18.37 -0.99
N ASN A 360 1.75 19.64 -1.39
CA ASN A 360 1.16 20.14 -2.63
C ASN A 360 2.13 19.82 -3.77
N ILE A 361 1.89 18.72 -4.49
CA ILE A 361 2.83 18.27 -5.53
C ILE A 361 2.92 19.21 -6.74
N TYR A 362 2.01 20.17 -6.85
CA TYR A 362 2.01 21.17 -7.92
C TYR A 362 2.80 22.44 -7.57
N ALA A 363 2.85 22.80 -6.30
CA ALA A 363 3.42 24.06 -5.83
C ALA A 363 4.71 23.89 -5.00
N ASP A 364 4.83 22.79 -4.25
CA ASP A 364 5.99 22.54 -3.41
C ASP A 364 7.19 22.10 -4.24
N SER A 365 8.38 22.59 -3.94
CA SER A 365 9.62 22.15 -4.59
C SER A 365 10.21 20.87 -3.98
N ASN A 366 9.77 20.52 -2.74
CA ASN A 366 10.36 19.41 -1.98
C ASN A 366 9.28 18.66 -1.17
N ALA A 367 9.28 17.34 -1.29
CA ALA A 367 8.35 16.47 -0.57
C ALA A 367 8.71 16.26 0.91
N PHE A 368 9.97 16.49 1.31
CA PHE A 368 10.47 16.16 2.66
C PHE A 368 10.42 17.31 3.63
N SER A 369 10.48 18.54 3.15
CA SER A 369 10.59 19.72 4.01
C SER A 369 9.69 20.85 3.56
N ILE A 370 9.29 21.65 4.54
CA ILE A 370 8.51 22.87 4.36
C ILE A 370 9.38 24.03 4.85
N PRO A 371 9.52 25.13 4.09
CA PRO A 371 10.13 26.34 4.61
C PRO A 371 9.39 26.85 5.85
N PHE A 372 10.12 27.15 6.90
CA PHE A 372 9.60 27.69 8.14
C PHE A 372 10.38 28.96 8.52
N GLY A 373 9.85 30.11 8.16
CA GLY A 373 10.59 31.37 8.25
C GLY A 373 11.70 31.50 7.21
N GLN A 374 12.68 32.36 7.48
CA GLN A 374 13.76 32.67 6.52
C GLN A 374 14.94 31.70 6.58
N PHE A 375 15.17 31.03 7.72
CA PHE A 375 16.39 30.26 7.99
C PHE A 375 16.14 28.85 8.50
N MET A 376 14.88 28.43 8.59
CA MET A 376 14.51 27.12 9.11
C MET A 376 13.61 26.38 8.15
N SER A 377 13.63 25.05 8.24
CA SER A 377 12.67 24.17 7.58
C SER A 377 12.13 23.17 8.61
N ALA A 378 10.90 22.75 8.44
CA ALA A 378 10.31 21.65 9.18
C ALA A 378 10.27 20.38 8.33
N GLU A 379 10.56 19.24 8.92
CA GLU A 379 10.36 17.93 8.25
C GLU A 379 8.87 17.71 8.04
N ARG A 380 8.52 17.27 6.84
CA ARG A 380 7.13 16.95 6.48
C ARG A 380 6.75 15.59 7.08
N PRO A 381 5.72 15.52 7.94
CA PRO A 381 5.28 14.25 8.48
C PRO A 381 4.59 13.41 7.41
N PHE A 382 4.76 12.08 7.49
CA PHE A 382 3.97 11.11 6.75
C PHE A 382 2.84 10.55 7.62
N ARG A 383 3.16 10.19 8.86
CA ARG A 383 2.21 9.63 9.82
C ARG A 383 2.30 10.34 11.17
N ARG A 384 1.15 10.55 11.80
CA ARG A 384 1.01 11.10 13.16
C ARG A 384 0.18 10.18 14.04
N THR A 385 0.22 10.41 15.36
CA THR A 385 -0.79 9.91 16.29
C THR A 385 -2.03 10.82 16.23
N THR A 386 -3.15 10.36 16.81
CA THR A 386 -4.35 11.20 16.95
C THR A 386 -4.13 12.44 17.83
N GLN A 387 -3.08 12.46 18.67
CA GLN A 387 -2.67 13.61 19.46
C GLN A 387 -1.71 14.55 18.70
N GLY A 388 -1.35 14.21 17.46
CA GLY A 388 -0.55 15.05 16.57
C GLY A 388 0.96 14.81 16.59
N GLN A 389 1.48 13.86 17.40
CA GLN A 389 2.91 13.52 17.38
C GLN A 389 3.28 12.83 16.08
N VAL A 390 4.36 13.27 15.45
CA VAL A 390 4.90 12.65 14.23
C VAL A 390 5.47 11.28 14.57
N VAL A 391 5.02 10.26 13.84
CA VAL A 391 5.49 8.88 13.93
C VAL A 391 6.57 8.62 12.89
N TRP A 392 6.32 9.05 11.65
CA TRP A 392 7.28 8.97 10.53
C TRP A 392 7.23 10.26 9.72
N THR A 393 8.35 10.55 9.05
CA THR A 393 8.43 11.63 8.07
C THR A 393 8.40 11.07 6.63
N MET A 394 8.08 11.93 5.67
CA MET A 394 8.12 11.59 4.24
C MET A 394 9.52 11.10 3.82
N ARG A 395 10.59 11.73 4.33
CA ARG A 395 11.98 11.33 4.10
C ARG A 395 12.27 9.92 4.58
N GLN A 396 11.79 9.57 5.78
CA GLN A 396 12.01 8.25 6.36
C GLN A 396 11.33 7.18 5.53
N LEU A 397 10.09 7.38 5.12
CA LEU A 397 9.37 6.41 4.31
C LEU A 397 9.99 6.28 2.92
N SER A 398 10.27 7.40 2.22
CA SER A 398 10.93 7.36 0.91
C SER A 398 12.27 6.62 0.95
N ARG A 399 13.07 6.82 2.01
CA ARG A 399 14.33 6.10 2.18
C ARG A 399 14.11 4.61 2.46
N PHE A 400 13.11 4.26 3.27
CA PHE A 400 12.75 2.87 3.54
C PHE A 400 12.34 2.13 2.26
N GLU A 401 11.50 2.75 1.43
CA GLU A 401 11.11 2.19 0.13
C GLU A 401 12.32 2.01 -0.79
N ALA A 402 13.19 3.00 -0.91
CA ALA A 402 14.40 2.90 -1.73
C ALA A 402 15.36 1.77 -1.28
N VAL A 403 15.33 1.37 0.00
CA VAL A 403 16.08 0.20 0.48
C VAL A 403 15.44 -1.10 0.01
N LEU A 404 14.11 -1.20 0.07
CA LEU A 404 13.38 -2.43 -0.26
C LEU A 404 13.38 -2.71 -1.77
N GLY A 405 13.33 -1.66 -2.61
CA GLY A 405 13.35 -1.82 -4.06
C GLY A 405 13.90 -0.60 -4.77
N SER A 406 14.54 -0.79 -5.90
CA SER A 406 14.88 0.27 -6.85
C SER A 406 13.82 0.33 -7.96
N HIS A 407 13.73 1.44 -8.71
CA HIS A 407 12.81 1.59 -9.83
C HIS A 407 11.33 1.37 -9.47
N GLY A 408 10.90 1.81 -8.30
CA GLY A 408 9.49 1.68 -7.87
C GLY A 408 9.08 0.26 -7.44
N ARG A 409 10.01 -0.65 -7.14
CA ARG A 409 9.76 -2.07 -6.84
C ARG A 409 9.77 -2.42 -5.35
N SER A 410 9.62 -1.44 -4.46
CA SER A 410 9.59 -1.69 -3.01
C SER A 410 8.33 -2.42 -2.53
N SER A 411 7.29 -2.45 -3.34
CA SER A 411 5.93 -2.89 -2.96
C SER A 411 5.38 -2.12 -1.76
N TYR A 412 5.71 -0.82 -1.64
CA TYR A 412 5.27 0.04 -0.56
C TYR A 412 4.51 1.28 -1.08
N GLN A 413 3.88 2.05 -0.18
CA GLN A 413 2.79 2.99 -0.49
C GLN A 413 3.14 4.13 -1.47
N LEU A 414 4.29 4.82 -1.28
CA LEU A 414 4.63 5.96 -2.12
C LEU A 414 4.99 5.53 -3.54
N GLU A 415 5.73 4.43 -3.67
CA GLU A 415 6.09 3.87 -4.98
C GLU A 415 4.88 3.22 -5.66
N ALA A 416 3.91 2.68 -4.89
CA ALA A 416 2.63 2.25 -5.43
C ALA A 416 1.88 3.40 -6.12
N TRP A 417 1.80 4.57 -5.47
CA TRP A 417 1.16 5.75 -6.05
C TRP A 417 1.88 6.22 -7.32
N GLU A 418 3.21 6.19 -7.34
CA GLU A 418 3.99 6.50 -8.54
C GLU A 418 3.73 5.49 -9.67
N ALA A 419 3.65 4.21 -9.36
CA ALA A 419 3.36 3.17 -10.36
C ALA A 419 1.93 3.28 -10.92
N VAL A 420 0.96 3.61 -10.07
CA VAL A 420 -0.45 3.75 -10.51
C VAL A 420 -0.66 5.05 -11.28
N TYR A 421 -0.20 6.19 -10.73
CA TYR A 421 -0.55 7.52 -11.22
C TYR A 421 0.49 8.10 -12.19
N GLY A 422 1.73 7.64 -12.14
CA GLY A 422 2.85 8.21 -12.88
C GLY A 422 3.02 7.67 -14.30
N PRO A 423 3.77 8.40 -15.14
CA PRO A 423 4.15 7.93 -16.48
C PRO A 423 5.18 6.81 -16.39
N VAL A 424 5.31 6.06 -17.49
CA VAL A 424 6.41 5.14 -17.70
C VAL A 424 7.70 5.94 -17.97
N GLY A 425 8.77 5.60 -17.27
CA GLY A 425 10.10 6.13 -17.53
C GLY A 425 10.74 5.52 -18.79
N PRO A 426 11.84 6.12 -19.28
CA PRO A 426 12.52 5.63 -20.49
C PRO A 426 13.14 4.23 -20.32
N ASP A 427 13.28 3.77 -19.08
CA ASP A 427 13.75 2.44 -18.71
C ASP A 427 12.63 1.40 -18.54
N GLY A 428 11.37 1.81 -18.76
CA GLY A 428 10.18 0.98 -18.64
C GLY A 428 9.60 0.88 -17.23
N TYR A 429 10.22 1.49 -16.23
CA TYR A 429 9.73 1.53 -14.86
C TYR A 429 8.95 2.82 -14.55
N PRO A 430 8.20 2.88 -13.43
CA PRO A 430 7.53 4.12 -13.03
C PRO A 430 8.51 5.28 -12.88
N ARG A 431 8.20 6.43 -13.48
CA ARG A 431 8.97 7.65 -13.25
C ARG A 431 8.62 8.21 -11.87
N PRO A 432 9.60 8.40 -10.96
CA PRO A 432 9.32 8.83 -9.60
C PRO A 432 8.78 10.26 -9.55
N LEU A 433 7.81 10.50 -8.66
CA LEU A 433 7.25 11.83 -8.42
C LEU A 433 8.26 12.77 -7.75
N TRP A 434 9.16 12.22 -6.94
CA TRP A 434 10.31 12.93 -6.36
C TRP A 434 11.52 12.04 -6.22
N ASP A 435 12.68 12.65 -6.20
CA ASP A 435 13.92 11.95 -5.89
C ASP A 435 13.89 11.38 -4.47
N LYS A 436 14.06 10.09 -4.33
CA LYS A 436 13.87 9.34 -3.07
C LYS A 436 14.87 9.69 -1.95
N LEU A 437 15.97 10.34 -2.28
CA LEU A 437 17.00 10.71 -1.32
C LEU A 437 16.96 12.20 -0.97
N THR A 438 16.61 13.05 -1.91
CA THR A 438 16.60 14.52 -1.75
C THR A 438 15.21 15.11 -1.56
N GLY A 439 14.15 14.42 -2.00
CA GLY A 439 12.77 14.89 -1.95
C GLY A 439 12.41 15.93 -3.03
N LYS A 440 13.30 16.20 -3.99
CA LYS A 440 13.01 17.15 -5.08
C LYS A 440 11.85 16.63 -5.93
N ILE A 441 10.76 17.40 -6.00
CA ILE A 441 9.56 17.05 -6.76
C ILE A 441 9.79 17.25 -8.26
N ASP A 442 9.30 16.29 -9.05
CA ASP A 442 9.20 16.37 -10.51
C ASP A 442 7.80 16.86 -10.90
N HIS A 443 7.69 18.15 -11.22
CA HIS A 443 6.41 18.76 -11.59
C HIS A 443 5.85 18.29 -12.94
N GLU A 444 6.66 17.70 -13.81
CA GLU A 444 6.14 17.08 -15.04
C GLU A 444 5.37 15.81 -14.71
N VAL A 445 5.87 15.00 -13.78
CA VAL A 445 5.16 13.82 -13.27
C VAL A 445 3.87 14.24 -12.55
N ALA A 446 3.94 15.27 -11.71
CA ALA A 446 2.75 15.79 -11.03
C ALA A 446 1.68 16.28 -12.03
N ALA A 447 2.09 17.01 -13.09
CA ALA A 447 1.18 17.43 -14.14
C ALA A 447 0.56 16.25 -14.91
N TYR A 448 1.38 15.24 -15.24
CA TYR A 448 0.90 14.00 -15.86
C TYR A 448 -0.21 13.35 -15.01
N MET A 449 0.02 13.17 -13.71
CA MET A 449 -0.94 12.56 -12.79
C MET A 449 -2.29 13.29 -12.79
N ARG A 450 -2.27 14.63 -12.75
CA ARG A 450 -3.49 15.46 -12.85
C ARG A 450 -4.18 15.30 -14.20
N ASP A 451 -3.42 15.43 -15.29
CA ASP A 451 -3.98 15.49 -16.64
C ASP A 451 -4.57 14.15 -17.08
N HIS A 452 -4.11 13.03 -16.49
CA HIS A 452 -4.65 11.69 -16.69
C HIS A 452 -5.76 11.30 -15.70
N GLY A 453 -6.19 12.23 -14.82
CA GLY A 453 -7.38 12.05 -13.98
C GLY A 453 -7.15 11.29 -12.67
N PHE A 454 -5.90 11.18 -12.22
CA PHE A 454 -5.59 10.53 -10.93
C PHE A 454 -5.80 11.46 -9.73
N ASP A 455 -5.74 12.79 -9.92
CA ASP A 455 -6.29 13.75 -8.97
C ASP A 455 -7.81 13.74 -9.08
N LEU A 456 -8.48 12.99 -8.22
CA LEU A 456 -9.92 12.72 -8.34
C LEU A 456 -10.77 13.98 -8.12
N ARG A 457 -10.30 14.92 -7.29
CA ARG A 457 -10.99 16.19 -7.08
C ARG A 457 -10.91 17.06 -8.32
N ASP A 458 -9.75 17.19 -8.94
CA ASP A 458 -9.56 17.92 -10.18
C ASP A 458 -10.34 17.26 -11.33
N TYR A 459 -10.29 15.93 -11.42
CA TYR A 459 -11.06 15.16 -12.41
C TYR A 459 -12.56 15.39 -12.26
N ALA A 460 -13.11 15.28 -11.07
CA ALA A 460 -14.52 15.50 -10.80
C ALA A 460 -14.92 16.95 -11.14
N GLN A 461 -14.11 17.94 -10.75
CA GLN A 461 -14.38 19.35 -11.02
C GLN A 461 -14.41 19.67 -12.52
N ARG A 462 -13.42 19.20 -13.27
CA ARG A 462 -13.34 19.45 -14.73
C ARG A 462 -14.48 18.79 -15.51
N ASN A 463 -14.98 17.65 -15.02
CA ASN A 463 -16.01 16.86 -15.69
C ASN A 463 -17.39 16.99 -15.04
N TRP A 464 -17.60 17.94 -14.12
CA TRP A 464 -18.80 18.02 -13.29
C TRP A 464 -20.11 18.11 -14.09
N SER A 465 -20.12 18.82 -15.20
CA SER A 465 -21.31 18.96 -16.05
C SER A 465 -21.87 17.63 -16.57
N THR A 466 -21.01 16.63 -16.74
CA THR A 466 -21.38 15.28 -17.21
C THR A 466 -21.46 14.26 -16.07
N LEU A 467 -20.62 14.38 -15.05
CA LEU A 467 -20.58 13.48 -13.91
C LEU A 467 -21.62 13.82 -12.85
N GLY A 468 -21.79 15.09 -12.54
CA GLY A 468 -22.67 15.54 -11.46
C GLY A 468 -24.08 14.94 -11.53
N PRO A 469 -24.79 14.97 -12.68
CA PRO A 469 -26.12 14.36 -12.81
C PRO A 469 -26.16 12.87 -12.50
N LYS A 470 -25.05 12.14 -12.69
CA LYS A 470 -24.93 10.69 -12.48
C LYS A 470 -24.51 10.32 -11.06
N LEU A 471 -24.00 11.28 -10.28
CA LEU A 471 -23.43 11.08 -8.96
C LEU A 471 -24.38 11.49 -7.82
N VAL A 472 -25.42 12.27 -8.11
CA VAL A 472 -26.39 12.72 -7.10
C VAL A 472 -26.98 11.52 -6.35
N GLY A 473 -26.86 11.53 -5.01
CA GLY A 473 -27.34 10.49 -4.11
C GLY A 473 -26.46 9.26 -3.98
N LYS A 474 -25.27 9.24 -4.64
CA LYS A 474 -24.40 8.04 -4.65
C LYS A 474 -23.13 8.13 -3.79
N LEU A 475 -22.74 9.34 -3.34
CA LEU A 475 -21.46 9.54 -2.67
C LEU A 475 -21.65 9.75 -1.16
N HIS A 476 -20.95 8.91 -0.37
CA HIS A 476 -20.98 8.93 1.09
C HIS A 476 -19.54 8.90 1.61
N PHE A 477 -19.08 9.98 2.26
CA PHE A 477 -17.71 10.13 2.74
C PHE A 477 -17.61 10.03 4.25
N PHE A 478 -16.54 9.37 4.72
CA PHE A 478 -16.21 9.22 6.13
C PHE A 478 -14.73 9.48 6.36
N ALA A 479 -14.38 10.30 7.36
CA ALA A 479 -12.99 10.54 7.73
C ALA A 479 -12.87 10.94 9.21
N GLY A 480 -11.82 10.51 9.88
CA GLY A 480 -11.44 11.03 11.19
C GLY A 480 -10.83 12.43 11.07
N ASP A 481 -11.16 13.35 11.98
CA ASP A 481 -10.62 14.73 11.99
C ASP A 481 -9.11 14.79 12.31
N MET A 482 -8.56 13.71 12.89
CA MET A 482 -7.14 13.51 13.17
C MET A 482 -6.62 12.28 12.44
N ASP A 483 -7.01 12.11 11.16
CA ASP A 483 -6.49 11.01 10.34
C ASP A 483 -4.97 10.90 10.45
N ASP A 484 -4.47 9.69 10.69
CA ASP A 484 -3.06 9.42 10.99
C ASP A 484 -2.14 9.81 9.83
N PHE A 485 -2.65 9.74 8.59
CA PHE A 485 -1.92 10.03 7.35
C PHE A 485 -2.33 11.35 6.72
N TYR A 486 -3.07 12.22 7.45
CA TYR A 486 -3.55 13.53 6.99
C TYR A 486 -4.53 13.48 5.81
N LEU A 487 -5.13 12.32 5.54
CA LEU A 487 -6.01 12.12 4.38
C LEU A 487 -7.33 12.91 4.48
N ASN A 488 -7.73 13.27 5.70
CA ASN A 488 -8.87 14.16 5.94
C ASN A 488 -8.73 15.53 5.24
N LEU A 489 -7.52 16.00 4.95
CA LEU A 489 -7.29 17.29 4.28
C LEU A 489 -7.85 17.28 2.85
N ALA A 490 -7.52 16.27 2.06
CA ALA A 490 -8.05 16.09 0.71
C ALA A 490 -9.57 15.89 0.70
N VAL A 491 -10.14 15.23 1.74
CA VAL A 491 -11.59 15.05 1.89
C VAL A 491 -12.28 16.39 2.15
N TYR A 492 -11.70 17.28 2.94
CA TYR A 492 -12.23 18.63 3.15
C TYR A 492 -12.27 19.43 1.84
N ASP A 493 -11.20 19.38 1.04
CA ASP A 493 -11.15 20.07 -0.25
C ASP A 493 -12.16 19.51 -1.25
N PHE A 494 -12.37 18.19 -1.23
CA PHE A 494 -13.41 17.56 -2.07
C PHE A 494 -14.81 17.99 -1.64
N GLN A 495 -15.07 18.08 -0.32
CA GLN A 495 -16.32 18.60 0.20
C GLN A 495 -16.58 20.04 -0.24
N GLU A 496 -15.59 20.93 -0.14
CA GLU A 496 -15.72 22.32 -0.57
C GLU A 496 -15.95 22.45 -2.09
N MET A 497 -15.32 21.57 -2.89
CA MET A 497 -15.56 21.49 -4.33
C MET A 497 -17.03 21.12 -4.62
N LEU A 498 -17.58 20.11 -3.93
CA LEU A 498 -18.98 19.71 -4.12
C LEU A 498 -19.95 20.79 -3.66
N LYS A 499 -19.74 21.43 -2.51
CA LYS A 499 -20.57 22.56 -2.04
C LYS A 499 -20.61 23.73 -3.02
N SER A 500 -19.50 23.95 -3.76
CA SER A 500 -19.42 25.00 -4.77
C SER A 500 -19.97 24.57 -6.13
N SER A 501 -20.37 23.31 -6.29
CA SER A 501 -20.83 22.76 -7.57
C SER A 501 -22.13 23.41 -8.06
N GLN A 502 -22.27 23.47 -9.38
CA GLN A 502 -23.44 24.03 -10.08
C GLN A 502 -23.85 23.08 -11.22
N ASN A 503 -25.14 22.95 -11.45
CA ASN A 503 -25.70 22.21 -12.58
C ASN A 503 -25.24 20.73 -12.68
N PRO A 504 -25.56 19.88 -11.70
CA PRO A 504 -26.37 20.15 -10.50
C PRO A 504 -25.53 20.67 -9.34
N HIS A 505 -26.16 21.35 -8.39
CA HIS A 505 -25.62 21.52 -7.06
C HIS A 505 -25.77 20.21 -6.30
N TYR A 506 -24.68 19.74 -5.65
CA TYR A 506 -24.69 18.49 -4.91
C TYR A 506 -23.65 18.52 -3.78
N GLU A 507 -24.09 18.41 -2.55
CA GLU A 507 -23.20 18.47 -1.39
C GLU A 507 -22.65 17.12 -0.96
N ALA A 508 -23.26 15.99 -1.40
CA ALA A 508 -22.99 14.63 -0.94
C ALA A 508 -23.20 14.46 0.58
N GLU A 509 -22.91 13.27 1.09
CA GLU A 509 -22.94 12.99 2.53
C GLU A 509 -21.50 12.92 3.07
N PHE A 510 -21.18 13.77 4.04
CA PHE A 510 -19.89 13.77 4.72
C PHE A 510 -20.09 13.58 6.22
N THR A 511 -19.47 12.54 6.76
CA THR A 511 -19.46 12.27 8.20
C THR A 511 -18.03 12.30 8.72
N PHE A 512 -17.74 13.22 9.62
CA PHE A 512 -16.42 13.34 10.23
C PHE A 512 -16.45 12.82 11.67
N GLY A 513 -15.55 11.87 11.96
CA GLY A 513 -15.30 11.41 13.33
C GLY A 513 -14.64 12.49 14.15
N ARG A 514 -15.24 12.88 15.27
CA ARG A 514 -14.79 13.96 16.17
C ARG A 514 -15.09 13.62 17.63
N PRO A 515 -14.30 14.14 18.60
CA PRO A 515 -12.97 14.74 18.38
C PRO A 515 -11.89 13.65 18.27
N MET A 516 -10.76 14.00 17.66
CA MET A 516 -9.50 13.26 17.66
C MET A 516 -9.64 11.81 17.18
N LYS A 517 -10.44 11.58 16.14
CA LYS A 517 -10.57 10.27 15.49
C LYS A 517 -9.53 10.11 14.41
N GLY A 518 -8.82 8.98 14.45
CA GLY A 518 -7.74 8.63 13.52
C GLY A 518 -8.21 7.95 12.26
N HIS A 519 -7.24 7.42 11.51
CA HIS A 519 -7.43 6.78 10.21
C HIS A 519 -8.38 5.57 10.24
N SER A 520 -8.46 4.88 11.35
CA SER A 520 -9.31 3.68 11.47
C SER A 520 -10.73 3.97 11.94
N TRP A 521 -11.14 5.25 11.99
CA TRP A 521 -12.47 5.58 12.45
C TRP A 521 -13.54 5.38 11.38
N HIS A 522 -14.65 4.73 11.76
CA HIS A 522 -15.88 4.60 10.98
C HIS A 522 -17.08 4.33 11.91
N ASN A 523 -18.30 4.42 11.37
CA ASN A 523 -19.54 4.39 12.14
C ASN A 523 -20.09 2.98 12.39
N TRP A 524 -19.59 1.95 11.75
CA TRP A 524 -20.16 0.60 11.75
C TRP A 524 -19.10 -0.51 11.74
N THR A 525 -19.52 -1.68 12.15
CA THR A 525 -18.84 -2.95 11.93
C THR A 525 -19.17 -3.50 10.54
N TRP A 526 -18.59 -4.62 10.14
CA TRP A 526 -18.95 -5.29 8.89
C TRP A 526 -20.44 -5.66 8.82
N ALA A 527 -20.99 -6.22 9.89
CA ALA A 527 -22.41 -6.51 9.98
C ALA A 527 -23.27 -5.23 9.94
N GLY A 528 -22.80 -4.17 10.58
CA GLY A 528 -23.44 -2.85 10.53
C GLY A 528 -23.46 -2.29 9.12
N PHE A 529 -22.32 -2.35 8.41
CA PHE A 529 -22.23 -1.89 7.03
C PHE A 529 -23.13 -2.73 6.08
N ALA A 530 -23.15 -4.04 6.23
CA ALA A 530 -24.05 -4.89 5.42
C ALA A 530 -25.52 -4.45 5.54
N ARG A 531 -25.96 -4.05 6.74
CA ARG A 531 -27.31 -3.49 6.93
C ARG A 531 -27.51 -2.15 6.25
N VAL A 532 -26.50 -1.26 6.32
CA VAL A 532 -26.51 0.04 5.61
C VAL A 532 -26.61 -0.18 4.10
N ALA A 533 -25.78 -1.05 3.54
CA ALA A 533 -25.77 -1.36 2.11
C ALA A 533 -27.10 -1.99 1.66
N GLY A 534 -27.63 -2.95 2.42
CA GLY A 534 -28.92 -3.57 2.11
C GLY A 534 -30.09 -2.58 2.15
N ALA A 535 -30.11 -1.67 3.13
CA ALA A 535 -31.10 -0.60 3.22
C ALA A 535 -30.97 0.38 2.06
N TYR A 536 -29.74 0.75 1.70
CA TYR A 536 -29.47 1.62 0.56
C TYR A 536 -29.97 1.02 -0.76
N VAL A 537 -29.64 -0.23 -1.04
CA VAL A 537 -30.10 -0.93 -2.25
C VAL A 537 -31.63 -0.97 -2.28
N LYS A 538 -32.27 -1.33 -1.16
CA LYS A 538 -33.74 -1.39 -1.07
C LYS A 538 -34.38 -0.03 -1.36
N ALA A 539 -33.83 1.06 -0.83
CA ALA A 539 -34.33 2.42 -1.04
C ALA A 539 -34.15 2.92 -2.49
N ASN A 540 -33.13 2.42 -3.19
CA ASN A 540 -32.78 2.82 -4.56
C ASN A 540 -33.22 1.80 -5.62
N THR A 541 -33.93 0.73 -5.22
CA THR A 541 -34.50 -0.26 -6.15
C THR A 541 -35.59 0.41 -6.99
N PRO A 542 -35.49 0.42 -8.33
CA PRO A 542 -36.53 1.01 -9.18
C PRO A 542 -37.86 0.27 -9.06
N PRO A 543 -38.99 0.96 -9.27
CA PRO A 543 -40.31 0.31 -9.30
C PRO A 543 -40.37 -0.83 -10.33
N GLY A 544 -40.80 -2.02 -9.89
CA GLY A 544 -40.93 -3.20 -10.73
C GLY A 544 -39.69 -4.12 -10.78
N GLU A 545 -38.58 -3.71 -10.19
CA GLU A 545 -37.42 -4.59 -10.01
C GLU A 545 -37.62 -5.54 -8.81
N ALA A 546 -37.02 -6.73 -8.88
CA ALA A 546 -37.18 -7.77 -7.85
C ALA A 546 -36.56 -7.35 -6.50
N THR A 547 -37.31 -7.63 -5.42
CA THR A 547 -36.88 -7.44 -4.03
C THR A 547 -36.97 -8.74 -3.20
N ASP A 548 -37.16 -9.86 -3.87
CA ASP A 548 -37.27 -11.20 -3.28
C ASP A 548 -35.98 -11.70 -2.63
N TRP A 549 -34.86 -11.00 -2.88
CA TRP A 549 -33.61 -11.26 -2.21
C TRP A 549 -33.61 -10.91 -0.71
N ASN A 550 -34.59 -10.16 -0.26
CA ASN A 550 -34.67 -9.72 1.15
C ASN A 550 -35.71 -10.55 1.95
N TYR A 551 -35.63 -11.88 1.83
CA TYR A 551 -36.48 -12.86 2.55
C TYR A 551 -36.04 -13.11 3.99
#